data_d315ad1e173d02bbde02398465b63189
#
_entry.id   d315ad1e173d02bbde02398465b63189
#
_cell.length_a   1.000
_cell.length_b   1.000
_cell.length_c   1.000
_cell.angle_alpha   90.00
_cell.angle_beta   90.00
_cell.angle_gamma   90.00
#
_symmetry.space_group_name_H-M   'P 1'
#
loop_
_entity.id
_entity.type
_entity.pdbx_description
1 polymer ?
#
loop_
_entity_poly.entity_id
_entity_poly.type
_entity_poly.pdbx_seq_one_letter_code
_entity_poly.pdbx_strand_id
1 'polypeptide(L)'
;MLNKSYVEKILSKYNIDEEIKKIICIQEQCKDNRYVGVFEIITSKHKLICKVNDCKNNSTNLIEKQSQFAMMLYRNNIVTAKKYKHNNYYCTKLKIENRFYNITLEEYIGKEVENISLDMFKEFGEILGKMHTISANNKFKIGKSFISSDIE
;
A
#
# COMPACT_ATOMS: atom_id res chain seq x y z
N MET A 1 -15.50 6.57 -6.08
CA MET A 1 -15.36 5.38 -6.96
C MET A 1 -15.49 4.06 -6.21
N LEU A 2 -14.83 3.84 -5.08
CA LEU A 2 -14.95 2.58 -4.34
C LEU A 2 -16.25 2.54 -3.52
N ASN A 3 -17.20 1.69 -3.90
CA ASN A 3 -18.45 1.48 -3.20
C ASN A 3 -18.43 0.18 -2.38
N LYS A 4 -19.48 -0.04 -1.58
CA LYS A 4 -19.60 -1.22 -0.71
C LYS A 4 -19.43 -2.54 -1.46
N SER A 5 -20.05 -2.69 -2.63
CA SER A 5 -19.98 -3.92 -3.44
C SER A 5 -18.56 -4.22 -3.92
N TYR A 6 -17.79 -3.19 -4.30
CA TYR A 6 -16.37 -3.38 -4.66
C TYR A 6 -15.51 -3.71 -3.45
N VAL A 7 -15.78 -3.09 -2.29
CA VAL A 7 -15.06 -3.41 -1.06
C VAL A 7 -15.33 -4.85 -0.62
N GLU A 8 -16.56 -5.32 -0.69
CA GLU A 8 -16.92 -6.73 -0.43
C GLU A 8 -16.13 -7.70 -1.31
N LYS A 9 -16.02 -7.40 -2.61
CA LYS A 9 -15.21 -8.19 -3.55
C LYS A 9 -13.72 -8.16 -3.19
N ILE A 10 -13.19 -7.02 -2.75
CA ILE A 10 -11.81 -6.89 -2.32
C ILE A 10 -11.57 -7.74 -1.07
N LEU A 11 -12.38 -7.57 -0.03
CA LEU A 11 -12.24 -8.31 1.22
C LEU A 11 -12.33 -9.82 0.98
N SER A 12 -13.28 -10.26 0.15
CA SER A 12 -13.41 -11.67 -0.24
C SER A 12 -12.14 -12.21 -0.91
N LYS A 13 -11.49 -11.44 -1.81
CA LYS A 13 -10.21 -11.85 -2.42
C LYS A 13 -9.11 -12.08 -1.39
N TYR A 14 -9.07 -11.26 -0.34
CA TYR A 14 -8.09 -11.39 0.74
C TYR A 14 -8.54 -12.33 1.88
N ASN A 15 -9.61 -13.10 1.67
CA ASN A 15 -10.19 -14.03 2.65
C ASN A 15 -10.58 -13.34 3.96
N ILE A 16 -11.10 -12.13 3.89
CA ILE A 16 -11.63 -11.38 5.02
C ILE A 16 -13.15 -11.42 4.91
N ASP A 17 -13.77 -12.23 5.77
CA ASP A 17 -15.23 -12.38 5.88
C ASP A 17 -15.72 -11.58 7.09
N GLU A 18 -15.84 -10.27 6.92
CA GLU A 18 -16.21 -9.33 7.96
C GLU A 18 -17.20 -8.30 7.45
N GLU A 19 -18.13 -7.93 8.33
CA GLU A 19 -19.12 -6.91 8.01
C GLU A 19 -18.45 -5.53 7.87
N ILE A 20 -18.68 -4.86 6.75
CA ILE A 20 -18.22 -3.50 6.49
C ILE A 20 -19.11 -2.53 7.27
N LYS A 21 -18.51 -1.79 8.21
CA LYS A 21 -19.19 -0.75 8.99
C LYS A 21 -19.08 0.62 8.33
N LYS A 22 -17.91 0.95 7.77
CA LYS A 22 -17.66 2.26 7.17
C LYS A 22 -16.56 2.19 6.12
N ILE A 23 -16.70 3.02 5.09
CA ILE A 23 -15.68 3.27 4.06
C ILE A 23 -15.43 4.77 4.05
N ILE A 24 -14.16 5.18 4.22
CA ILE A 24 -13.74 6.57 4.26
C ILE A 24 -12.72 6.77 3.13
N CYS A 25 -12.98 7.72 2.25
CA CYS A 25 -11.99 8.14 1.26
C CYS A 25 -10.99 9.06 1.95
N ILE A 26 -9.72 8.63 2.07
CA ILE A 26 -8.63 9.44 2.61
C ILE A 26 -8.07 10.33 1.51
N GLN A 27 -7.81 9.74 0.35
CA GLN A 27 -7.27 10.41 -0.81
C GLN A 27 -7.85 9.81 -2.09
N GLU A 28 -8.23 10.66 -3.02
CA GLU A 28 -8.66 10.25 -4.35
C GLU A 28 -8.18 11.29 -5.36
N GLN A 29 -7.41 10.84 -6.35
CA GLN A 29 -6.88 11.68 -7.39
C GLN A 29 -7.09 11.03 -8.76
N CYS A 30 -7.55 11.82 -9.72
CA CYS A 30 -7.59 11.44 -11.11
C CYS A 30 -6.92 12.53 -11.93
N LYS A 31 -5.69 12.30 -12.37
CA LYS A 31 -4.91 13.22 -13.21
C LYS A 31 -4.45 12.49 -14.46
N ASP A 32 -4.60 13.09 -15.63
CA ASP A 32 -4.17 12.55 -16.92
C ASP A 32 -4.71 11.12 -17.19
N ASN A 33 -5.98 10.87 -16.86
CA ASN A 33 -6.61 9.55 -16.88
C ASN A 33 -5.96 8.50 -15.95
N ARG A 34 -5.19 8.93 -14.97
CA ARG A 34 -4.53 8.11 -13.97
C ARG A 34 -5.26 8.22 -12.66
N TYR A 35 -5.71 7.10 -12.15
CA TYR A 35 -6.44 7.05 -10.89
C TYR A 35 -5.57 6.47 -9.78
N VAL A 36 -5.57 7.17 -8.64
CA VAL A 36 -5.01 6.70 -7.37
C VAL A 36 -6.02 6.99 -6.27
N GLY A 37 -6.35 5.98 -5.49
CA GLY A 37 -7.24 6.12 -4.35
C GLY A 37 -6.68 5.42 -3.10
N VAL A 38 -6.90 6.03 -1.94
CA VAL A 38 -6.59 5.47 -0.62
C VAL A 38 -7.85 5.54 0.21
N PHE A 39 -8.29 4.40 0.70
CA PHE A 39 -9.53 4.25 1.46
C PHE A 39 -9.27 3.55 2.78
N GLU A 40 -9.83 4.11 3.85
CA GLU A 40 -9.95 3.41 5.13
C GLU A 40 -11.22 2.58 5.12
N ILE A 41 -11.11 1.31 5.42
CA ILE A 41 -12.21 0.37 5.53
C ILE A 41 -12.31 -0.08 6.98
N ILE A 42 -13.42 0.25 7.61
CA ILE A 42 -13.72 -0.18 8.98
C ILE A 42 -14.68 -1.35 8.89
N THR A 43 -14.24 -2.50 9.38
CA THR A 43 -15.04 -3.71 9.48
C THR A 43 -15.47 -3.97 10.91
N SER A 44 -16.15 -5.09 11.16
CA SER A 44 -16.54 -5.50 12.51
C SER A 44 -15.36 -5.83 13.42
N LYS A 45 -14.16 -6.14 12.88
CA LYS A 45 -12.98 -6.58 13.63
C LYS A 45 -11.71 -5.79 13.35
N HIS A 46 -11.59 -5.21 12.13
CA HIS A 46 -10.35 -4.58 11.68
C HIS A 46 -10.58 -3.17 11.15
N LYS A 47 -9.50 -2.40 11.20
CA LYS A 47 -9.30 -1.16 10.46
C LYS A 47 -8.25 -1.41 9.40
N LEU A 48 -8.60 -1.17 8.14
CA LEU A 48 -7.78 -1.54 6.99
C LEU A 48 -7.57 -0.33 6.08
N ILE A 49 -6.43 -0.31 5.40
CA ILE A 49 -6.16 0.63 4.31
C ILE A 49 -6.17 -0.13 2.99
N CYS A 50 -7.03 0.31 2.09
CA CYS A 50 -7.11 -0.18 0.72
C CYS A 50 -6.53 0.87 -0.22
N LYS A 51 -5.50 0.50 -0.98
CA LYS A 51 -4.91 1.35 -2.02
C LYS A 51 -5.32 0.83 -3.38
N VAL A 52 -5.80 1.74 -4.21
CA VAL A 52 -6.31 1.47 -5.56
C VAL A 52 -5.50 2.27 -6.56
N ASN A 53 -4.82 1.62 -7.49
CA ASN A 53 -4.00 2.26 -8.50
C ASN A 53 -4.38 1.78 -9.90
N ASP A 54 -4.49 2.70 -10.85
CA ASP A 54 -4.71 2.33 -12.26
C ASP A 54 -3.55 1.46 -12.77
N CYS A 55 -3.87 0.34 -13.43
CA CYS A 55 -2.87 -0.57 -14.00
C CYS A 55 -2.05 0.06 -15.14
N LYS A 56 -2.49 1.17 -15.72
CA LYS A 56 -1.73 1.87 -16.76
C LYS A 56 -0.47 2.56 -16.23
N ASN A 57 -0.45 2.93 -14.94
CA ASN A 57 0.62 3.76 -14.37
C ASN A 57 1.66 2.97 -13.60
N ASN A 58 1.20 1.96 -12.87
CA ASN A 58 2.07 1.15 -12.05
C ASN A 58 1.90 -0.30 -12.46
N SER A 59 2.99 -0.92 -12.92
CA SER A 59 2.94 -2.34 -13.19
C SER A 59 2.58 -3.09 -11.90
N THR A 60 1.72 -4.09 -12.01
CA THR A 60 1.37 -4.98 -10.88
C THR A 60 2.63 -5.54 -10.22
N ASN A 61 3.66 -5.84 -11.03
CA ASN A 61 4.94 -6.35 -10.56
C ASN A 61 5.70 -5.33 -9.69
N LEU A 62 5.66 -4.04 -10.03
CA LEU A 62 6.29 -2.99 -9.22
C LEU A 62 5.62 -2.87 -7.86
N ILE A 63 4.28 -2.81 -7.83
CA ILE A 63 3.51 -2.73 -6.57
C ILE A 63 3.74 -3.98 -5.71
N GLU A 64 3.81 -5.16 -6.33
CA GLU A 64 4.12 -6.41 -5.65
C GLU A 64 5.50 -6.37 -4.99
N LYS A 65 6.55 -5.94 -5.73
CA LYS A 65 7.90 -5.79 -5.21
C LYS A 65 7.99 -4.77 -4.08
N GLN A 66 7.32 -3.62 -4.20
CA GLN A 66 7.24 -2.64 -3.12
C GLN A 66 6.58 -3.22 -1.87
N SER A 67 5.53 -4.02 -2.05
CA SER A 67 4.84 -4.70 -0.95
C SER A 67 5.71 -5.77 -0.30
N GLN A 68 6.46 -6.54 -1.09
CA GLN A 68 7.44 -7.50 -0.58
C GLN A 68 8.54 -6.82 0.23
N PHE A 69 9.03 -5.67 -0.24
CA PHE A 69 10.01 -4.86 0.48
C PHE A 69 9.45 -4.37 1.83
N ALA A 70 8.25 -3.79 1.85
CA ALA A 70 7.60 -3.36 3.08
C ALA A 70 7.46 -4.52 4.08
N MET A 71 7.09 -5.72 3.61
CA MET A 71 6.96 -6.88 4.48
C MET A 71 8.31 -7.47 4.91
N MET A 72 9.37 -7.28 4.14
CA MET A 72 10.73 -7.59 4.58
C MET A 72 11.13 -6.67 5.74
N LEU A 73 10.87 -5.37 5.64
CA LEU A 73 11.11 -4.41 6.72
C LEU A 73 10.31 -4.78 7.98
N TYR A 74 9.03 -5.09 7.82
CA TYR A 74 8.16 -5.55 8.91
C TYR A 74 8.75 -6.75 9.67
N ARG A 75 9.25 -7.76 8.94
CA ARG A 75 9.88 -8.95 9.53
C ARG A 75 11.20 -8.65 10.23
N ASN A 76 11.84 -7.54 9.91
CA ASN A 76 13.05 -7.05 10.55
C ASN A 76 12.76 -5.96 11.60
N ASN A 77 11.55 -5.96 12.16
CA ASN A 77 11.11 -5.08 13.25
C ASN A 77 11.12 -3.58 12.90
N ILE A 78 11.04 -3.23 11.62
CA ILE A 78 10.70 -1.86 11.22
C ILE A 78 9.17 -1.73 11.25
N VAL A 79 8.70 -0.70 11.93
CA VAL A 79 7.25 -0.44 12.02
C VAL A 79 6.71 -0.05 10.64
N THR A 80 6.04 -0.99 9.99
CA THR A 80 5.32 -0.79 8.74
C THR A 80 3.96 -1.49 8.82
N ALA A 81 3.02 -1.10 7.98
CA ALA A 81 1.73 -1.76 7.90
C ALA A 81 1.88 -3.21 7.43
N LYS A 82 1.29 -4.14 8.17
CA LYS A 82 1.19 -5.52 7.73
C LYS A 82 0.24 -5.60 6.53
N LYS A 83 0.71 -6.22 5.45
CA LYS A 83 -0.07 -6.37 4.21
C LYS A 83 -0.72 -7.74 4.14
N TYR A 84 -1.94 -7.76 3.60
CA TYR A 84 -2.68 -8.99 3.32
C TYR A 84 -2.28 -9.57 1.97
N LYS A 85 -2.47 -10.89 1.82
CA LYS A 85 -2.18 -11.62 0.59
C LYS A 85 -3.43 -12.22 -0.03
N HIS A 86 -3.46 -12.24 -1.36
CA HIS A 86 -4.36 -13.05 -2.17
C HIS A 86 -3.52 -13.97 -3.06
N ASN A 87 -3.72 -15.29 -2.96
CA ASN A 87 -2.98 -16.29 -3.73
C ASN A 87 -1.45 -16.08 -3.71
N ASN A 88 -0.88 -15.85 -2.52
CA ASN A 88 0.53 -15.57 -2.27
C ASN A 88 1.05 -14.20 -2.75
N TYR A 89 0.23 -13.36 -3.37
CA TYR A 89 0.59 -12.01 -3.82
C TYR A 89 -0.06 -10.95 -2.92
N TYR A 90 0.64 -9.84 -2.69
CA TYR A 90 0.10 -8.68 -1.96
C TYR A 90 -0.77 -7.81 -2.85
N CYS A 91 -0.43 -7.74 -4.14
CA CYS A 91 -1.17 -6.96 -5.12
C CYS A 91 -2.11 -7.87 -5.91
N THR A 92 -3.39 -7.51 -5.97
CA THR A 92 -4.38 -8.17 -6.84
C THR A 92 -4.97 -7.19 -7.83
N LYS A 93 -5.54 -7.71 -8.91
CA LYS A 93 -6.28 -6.91 -9.88
C LYS A 93 -7.78 -7.00 -9.63
N LEU A 94 -8.44 -5.87 -9.72
CA LEU A 94 -9.90 -5.78 -9.71
C LEU A 94 -10.36 -4.99 -10.94
N LYS A 95 -11.37 -5.52 -11.62
CA LYS A 95 -12.07 -4.79 -12.67
C LYS A 95 -13.17 -3.96 -12.03
N ILE A 96 -13.09 -2.64 -12.18
CA ILE A 96 -14.10 -1.68 -11.75
C ILE A 96 -14.60 -1.02 -13.05
N GLU A 97 -15.90 -1.19 -13.34
CA GLU A 97 -16.49 -0.81 -14.61
C GLU A 97 -15.72 -1.48 -15.77
N ASN A 98 -15.11 -0.71 -16.66
CA ASN A 98 -14.35 -1.22 -17.82
C ASN A 98 -12.84 -1.12 -17.67
N ARG A 99 -12.31 -0.84 -16.46
CA ARG A 99 -10.88 -0.67 -16.20
C ARG A 99 -10.36 -1.64 -15.15
N PHE A 100 -9.09 -2.02 -15.27
CA PHE A 100 -8.40 -2.82 -14.27
C PHE A 100 -7.58 -1.91 -13.35
N TYR A 101 -7.67 -2.21 -12.06
CA TYR A 101 -6.94 -1.53 -11.01
C TYR A 101 -6.12 -2.53 -10.20
N ASN A 102 -4.93 -2.09 -9.80
CA ASN A 102 -4.11 -2.77 -8.81
C ASN A 102 -4.63 -2.43 -7.42
N ILE A 103 -4.88 -3.45 -6.63
CA ILE A 103 -5.41 -3.32 -5.26
C ILE A 103 -4.38 -3.90 -4.29
N THR A 104 -4.06 -3.16 -3.24
CA THR A 104 -3.37 -3.68 -2.06
C THR A 104 -4.18 -3.40 -0.81
N LEU A 105 -4.10 -4.31 0.15
CA LEU A 105 -4.78 -4.22 1.44
C LEU A 105 -3.78 -4.36 2.57
N GLU A 106 -3.83 -3.44 3.53
CA GLU A 106 -2.91 -3.42 4.67
C GLU A 106 -3.65 -3.01 5.95
N GLU A 107 -3.07 -3.34 7.10
CA GLU A 107 -3.59 -2.89 8.40
C GLU A 107 -3.42 -1.38 8.54
N TYR A 108 -4.37 -0.74 9.22
CA TYR A 108 -4.23 0.64 9.65
C TYR A 108 -3.30 0.72 10.85
N ILE A 109 -2.20 1.47 10.74
CA ILE A 109 -1.14 1.51 11.79
C ILE A 109 -0.87 2.90 12.35
N GLY A 110 -1.77 3.79 12.34
CA GLY A 110 -1.47 5.06 12.97
C GLY A 110 -2.22 6.24 12.38
N LYS A 111 -1.91 7.41 12.92
CA LYS A 111 -2.47 8.69 12.50
C LYS A 111 -1.45 9.46 11.66
N GLU A 112 -1.96 10.33 10.82
CA GLU A 112 -1.15 11.32 10.13
C GLU A 112 -0.44 12.23 11.15
N VAL A 113 0.82 12.53 10.88
CA VAL A 113 1.62 13.42 11.72
C VAL A 113 1.42 14.84 11.20
N GLU A 114 0.76 15.68 11.99
CA GLU A 114 0.47 17.07 11.63
C GLU A 114 1.70 17.97 11.79
N ASN A 115 2.53 17.72 12.80
CA ASN A 115 3.72 18.51 13.10
C ASN A 115 4.93 17.61 13.33
N ILE A 116 6.02 17.87 12.62
CA ILE A 116 7.26 17.11 12.72
C ILE A 116 8.22 17.84 13.67
N SER A 117 8.58 17.20 14.79
CA SER A 117 9.59 17.71 15.73
C SER A 117 11.01 17.33 15.29
N LEU A 118 12.01 18.00 15.89
CA LEU A 118 13.42 17.65 15.65
C LEU A 118 13.76 16.22 16.06
N ASP A 119 13.16 15.73 17.15
CA ASP A 119 13.38 14.36 17.61
C ASP A 119 12.79 13.34 16.65
N MET A 120 11.62 13.62 16.08
CA MET A 120 11.05 12.79 15.00
C MET A 120 11.96 12.73 13.76
N PHE A 121 12.64 13.81 13.40
CA PHE A 121 13.63 13.79 12.32
C PHE A 121 14.81 12.88 12.63
N LYS A 122 15.30 12.87 13.88
CA LYS A 122 16.37 11.95 14.30
C LYS A 122 15.93 10.50 14.22
N GLU A 123 14.76 10.19 14.81
CA GLU A 123 14.15 8.84 14.73
C GLU A 123 13.97 8.39 13.28
N PHE A 124 13.50 9.27 12.41
CA PHE A 124 13.35 8.99 10.99
C PHE A 124 14.69 8.68 10.31
N GLY A 125 15.74 9.45 10.63
CA GLY A 125 17.09 9.18 10.16
C GLY A 125 17.63 7.82 10.60
N GLU A 126 17.42 7.43 11.85
CA GLU A 126 17.79 6.11 12.36
C GLU A 126 17.01 4.98 11.66
N ILE A 127 15.71 5.16 11.44
CA ILE A 127 14.87 4.20 10.70
C ILE A 127 15.40 4.04 9.27
N LEU A 128 15.68 5.14 8.57
CA LEU A 128 16.27 5.11 7.22
C LEU A 128 17.60 4.36 7.19
N GLY A 129 18.48 4.60 8.15
CA GLY A 129 19.75 3.88 8.27
C GLY A 129 19.54 2.37 8.44
N LYS A 130 18.62 1.96 9.30
CA LYS A 130 18.22 0.55 9.46
C LYS A 130 17.65 -0.04 8.18
N MET A 131 16.77 0.69 7.47
CA MET A 131 16.20 0.24 6.20
C MET A 131 17.29 0.01 5.13
N HIS A 132 18.27 0.90 5.03
CA HIS A 132 19.41 0.73 4.13
C HIS A 132 20.22 -0.52 4.46
N THR A 133 20.53 -0.74 5.73
CA THR A 133 21.28 -1.93 6.18
C THR A 133 20.52 -3.22 5.87
N ILE A 134 19.22 -3.27 6.17
CA ILE A 134 18.37 -4.42 5.89
C ILE A 134 18.32 -4.69 4.37
N SER A 135 18.14 -3.64 3.57
CA SER A 135 18.07 -3.74 2.11
C SER A 135 19.38 -4.28 1.52
N ALA A 136 20.51 -3.76 1.97
CA ALA A 136 21.84 -4.21 1.54
C ALA A 136 22.09 -5.68 1.88
N ASN A 137 21.81 -6.08 3.12
CA ASN A 137 21.98 -7.46 3.59
C ASN A 137 21.11 -8.47 2.84
N ASN A 138 19.90 -8.09 2.48
CA ASN A 138 18.98 -8.96 1.75
C ASN A 138 19.13 -8.87 0.22
N LYS A 139 20.04 -8.02 -0.30
CA LYS A 139 20.23 -7.77 -1.74
C LYS A 139 18.92 -7.51 -2.48
N PHE A 140 17.99 -6.82 -1.82
CA PHE A 140 16.66 -6.59 -2.36
C PHE A 140 16.70 -5.52 -3.46
N LYS A 141 16.19 -5.85 -4.65
CA LYS A 141 16.12 -4.94 -5.81
C LYS A 141 14.66 -4.70 -6.21
N ILE A 142 14.19 -3.48 -6.06
CA ILE A 142 12.83 -3.08 -6.48
C ILE A 142 12.77 -2.88 -8.01
N GLY A 143 13.88 -2.53 -8.63
CA GLY A 143 14.00 -2.13 -10.03
C GLY A 143 14.38 -0.65 -10.15
N LYS A 144 14.58 -0.17 -11.36
CA LYS A 144 14.82 1.27 -11.60
C LYS A 144 13.55 2.05 -11.26
N SER A 145 13.67 3.11 -10.45
CA SER A 145 12.60 4.08 -10.28
C SER A 145 12.57 5.00 -11.50
N PHE A 146 11.40 5.52 -11.83
CA PHE A 146 11.24 6.53 -12.91
C PHE A 146 12.04 7.82 -12.67
N ILE A 147 12.48 8.06 -11.42
CA ILE A 147 13.25 9.26 -11.03
C ILE A 147 14.71 9.18 -11.53
N SER A 148 15.23 7.99 -11.83
CA SER A 148 16.63 7.84 -12.28
C SER A 148 16.83 8.02 -13.79
N SER A 149 15.80 8.25 -14.58
CA SER A 149 15.89 8.45 -16.03
C SER A 149 15.95 9.94 -16.44
N ASP A 150 15.71 10.86 -15.52
CA ASP A 150 15.67 12.30 -15.83
C ASP A 150 16.92 13.06 -15.33
N ILE A 151 17.98 12.34 -14.93
CA ILE A 151 19.27 12.92 -14.53
C ILE A 151 20.35 12.31 -15.43
N GLU A 152 20.31 12.67 -16.70
CA GLU A 152 21.45 12.64 -17.63
C GLU A 152 21.55 13.99 -18.36
#